data_41f68aed9736948fd520361c1b3cc998
#
_entry.id   41f68aed9736948fd520361c1b3cc998
#
_cell.length_a   1.000
_cell.length_b   1.000
_cell.length_c   1.000
_cell.angle_alpha   90.00
_cell.angle_beta   90.00
_cell.angle_gamma   90.00
#
_symmetry.space_group_name_H-M   'P 1'
#
loop_
_entity.id
_entity.type
_entity.pdbx_description
1 polymer ?
#
loop_
_entity_poly.entity_id
_entity_poly.type
_entity_poly.pdbx_seq_one_letter_code
_entity_poly.pdbx_strand_id
1 'polypeptide(L)'
;VHEPVRGYGQACLRGLSALSAADIVVFLDGDYSDFPEEMPTLYEPIETGAADLVIGSRVLGQREKGALLPQARFGNWLSTCLIRWLFDVSFTDLGPFRAIDYTALKQLKMCDRDFGWTVEMQVKAARLRLRCMEGPVRYRKRIGTSKISGTVSGSMRAGYKILWTIFRHMG
;
A
#
# COMPACT_ATOMS: atom_id res chain seq x y z
N VAL A 1 11.68 16.45 0.58
CA VAL A 1 12.90 15.64 0.38
C VAL A 1 12.99 15.25 -1.09
N HIS A 2 14.13 15.47 -1.74
CA HIS A 2 14.33 15.09 -3.14
C HIS A 2 14.98 13.70 -3.24
N GLU A 3 14.43 12.83 -4.10
CA GLU A 3 14.98 11.51 -4.42
C GLU A 3 15.21 11.41 -5.93
N PRO A 4 16.47 11.43 -6.40
CA PRO A 4 16.79 11.37 -7.83
C PRO A 4 16.61 9.98 -8.44
N VAL A 5 16.66 8.93 -7.63
CA VAL A 5 16.50 7.56 -8.09
C VAL A 5 15.02 7.21 -8.22
N ARG A 6 14.62 6.75 -9.40
CA ARG A 6 13.23 6.37 -9.66
C ARG A 6 12.86 5.09 -8.94
N GLY A 7 11.68 5.06 -8.33
CA GLY A 7 11.09 3.90 -7.65
C GLY A 7 10.08 4.35 -6.62
N TYR A 8 8.93 3.70 -6.58
CA TYR A 8 7.89 4.01 -5.60
C TYR A 8 8.41 3.79 -4.17
N GLY A 9 8.90 2.59 -3.87
CA GLY A 9 9.48 2.26 -2.57
C GLY A 9 10.73 3.08 -2.26
N GLN A 10 11.52 3.44 -3.29
CA GLN A 10 12.69 4.31 -3.12
C GLN A 10 12.28 5.69 -2.59
N ALA A 11 11.23 6.29 -3.15
CA ALA A 11 10.70 7.57 -2.68
C ALA A 11 10.17 7.44 -1.24
N CYS A 12 9.47 6.37 -0.91
CA CYS A 12 8.99 6.10 0.45
C CYS A 12 10.16 5.95 1.43
N LEU A 13 11.18 5.15 1.11
CA LEU A 13 12.38 4.97 1.95
C LEU A 13 13.10 6.30 2.17
N ARG A 14 13.22 7.12 1.13
CA ARG A 14 13.84 8.44 1.26
C ARG A 14 13.02 9.38 2.14
N GLY A 15 11.70 9.37 2.01
CA GLY A 15 10.82 10.11 2.91
C GLY A 15 10.99 9.69 4.37
N LEU A 16 10.97 8.37 4.62
CA LEU A 16 11.17 7.80 5.96
C LEU A 16 12.54 8.16 6.55
N SER A 17 13.60 8.16 5.75
CA SER A 17 14.95 8.51 6.23
C SER A 17 15.10 9.96 6.66
N ALA A 18 14.17 10.83 6.29
CA ALA A 18 14.14 12.24 6.65
C ALA A 18 13.28 12.53 7.89
N LEU A 19 12.58 11.53 8.43
CA LEU A 19 11.82 11.68 9.66
C LEU A 19 12.77 11.62 10.87
N SER A 20 12.70 12.65 11.72
CA SER A 20 13.41 12.67 13.00
C SER A 20 12.62 11.97 14.10
N ALA A 21 11.30 12.17 14.12
CA ALA A 21 10.35 11.54 15.03
C ALA A 21 8.98 11.52 14.38
N ALA A 22 8.21 10.47 14.65
CA ALA A 22 6.81 10.35 14.24
C ALA A 22 6.14 9.32 15.17
N ASP A 23 4.84 9.48 15.39
CA ASP A 23 4.00 8.47 16.05
C ASP A 23 3.33 7.59 15.01
N ILE A 24 2.80 8.21 13.96
CA ILE A 24 2.09 7.56 12.86
C ILE A 24 2.65 8.08 11.53
N VAL A 25 2.79 7.18 10.56
CA VAL A 25 3.16 7.54 9.20
C VAL A 25 2.00 7.24 8.25
N VAL A 26 1.62 8.23 7.46
CA VAL A 26 0.60 8.07 6.42
C VAL A 26 1.25 8.12 5.05
N PHE A 27 0.96 7.14 4.21
CA PHE A 27 1.34 7.10 2.81
C PHE A 27 0.13 7.40 1.94
N LEU A 28 0.29 8.22 0.94
CA LEU A 28 -0.70 8.47 -0.09
C LEU A 28 -0.02 8.82 -1.42
N ASP A 29 -0.70 8.58 -2.54
CA ASP A 29 -0.18 8.94 -3.86
C ASP A 29 -0.35 10.44 -4.11
N GLY A 30 0.71 11.08 -4.64
CA GLY A 30 0.73 12.50 -4.96
C GLY A 30 0.10 12.86 -6.33
N ASP A 31 -0.70 11.98 -6.91
CA ASP A 31 -1.27 12.12 -8.25
C ASP A 31 -2.75 12.53 -8.26
N TYR A 32 -3.24 13.02 -7.16
CA TYR A 32 -4.62 13.46 -6.97
C TYR A 32 -5.66 12.32 -6.88
N SER A 33 -5.27 11.07 -6.91
CA SER A 33 -6.24 9.96 -6.88
C SER A 33 -6.82 9.67 -5.50
N ASP A 34 -6.07 9.91 -4.46
CA ASP A 34 -6.50 9.78 -3.07
C ASP A 34 -7.15 11.09 -2.56
N PHE A 35 -7.90 10.99 -1.47
CA PHE A 35 -8.56 12.10 -0.78
C PHE A 35 -7.89 12.33 0.58
N PRO A 36 -6.94 13.29 0.69
CA PRO A 36 -6.20 13.52 1.94
C PRO A 36 -7.08 13.84 3.15
N GLU A 37 -8.26 14.40 2.92
CA GLU A 37 -9.24 14.68 3.98
C GLU A 37 -9.78 13.41 4.66
N GLU A 38 -9.56 12.23 4.09
CA GLU A 38 -9.93 10.94 4.68
C GLU A 38 -8.83 10.33 5.55
N MET A 39 -7.66 10.99 5.70
CA MET A 39 -6.60 10.51 6.59
C MET A 39 -7.07 10.18 8.02
N PRO A 40 -7.97 10.95 8.65
CA PRO A 40 -8.46 10.62 9.98
C PRO A 40 -9.03 9.21 10.11
N THR A 41 -9.75 8.72 9.11
CA THR A 41 -10.32 7.36 9.12
C THR A 41 -9.25 6.26 9.16
N LEU A 42 -8.01 6.58 8.78
CA LEU A 42 -6.89 5.64 8.76
C LEU A 42 -6.03 5.76 10.02
N TYR A 43 -5.78 6.97 10.54
CA TYR A 43 -4.90 7.10 11.70
C TYR A 43 -5.64 7.00 13.06
N GLU A 44 -6.91 7.39 13.17
CA GLU A 44 -7.68 7.31 14.41
C GLU A 44 -7.71 5.89 15.03
N PRO A 45 -7.88 4.79 14.27
CA PRO A 45 -7.79 3.45 14.85
C PRO A 45 -6.40 3.13 15.41
N ILE A 46 -5.33 3.76 14.90
CA ILE A 46 -3.98 3.60 15.42
C ILE A 46 -3.80 4.42 16.70
N GLU A 47 -4.26 5.67 16.73
CA GLU A 47 -4.21 6.53 17.91
C GLU A 47 -4.95 5.91 19.11
N THR A 48 -6.08 5.26 18.85
CA THR A 48 -6.85 4.56 19.89
C THR A 48 -6.27 3.19 20.25
N GLY A 49 -5.21 2.75 19.60
CA GLY A 49 -4.59 1.45 19.84
C GLY A 49 -5.42 0.27 19.33
N ALA A 50 -6.40 0.48 18.46
CA ALA A 50 -7.19 -0.60 17.85
C ALA A 50 -6.46 -1.32 16.72
N ALA A 51 -5.55 -0.63 16.02
CA ALA A 51 -4.78 -1.15 14.90
C ALA A 51 -3.32 -0.69 14.95
N ASP A 52 -2.45 -1.45 14.29
CA ASP A 52 -1.05 -1.07 14.04
C ASP A 52 -0.85 -0.62 12.58
N LEU A 53 -1.68 -1.14 11.66
CA LEU A 53 -1.71 -0.79 10.24
C LEU A 53 -3.15 -0.67 9.77
N VAL A 54 -3.50 0.45 9.14
CA VAL A 54 -4.82 0.66 8.52
C VAL A 54 -4.64 0.98 7.04
N ILE A 55 -5.36 0.25 6.19
CA ILE A 55 -5.31 0.39 4.73
C ILE A 55 -6.61 1.02 4.24
N GLY A 56 -6.49 2.09 3.47
CA GLY A 56 -7.60 2.68 2.75
C GLY A 56 -8.01 1.80 1.57
N SER A 57 -9.11 1.08 1.72
CA SER A 57 -9.59 0.17 0.69
C SER A 57 -10.47 0.90 -0.34
N ARG A 58 -9.99 0.94 -1.58
CA ARG A 58 -10.74 1.41 -2.75
C ARG A 58 -11.80 0.39 -3.20
N VAL A 59 -11.74 -0.83 -2.67
CA VAL A 59 -12.71 -1.90 -2.93
C VAL A 59 -13.92 -1.75 -2.02
N LEU A 60 -13.71 -1.39 -0.76
CA LEU A 60 -14.78 -1.14 0.23
C LEU A 60 -15.41 0.24 0.05
N GLY A 61 -14.64 1.20 -0.44
CA GLY A 61 -15.08 2.58 -0.62
C GLY A 61 -15.67 2.88 -2.00
N GLN A 62 -15.88 4.16 -2.26
CA GLN A 62 -16.42 4.65 -3.52
C GLN A 62 -15.29 5.01 -4.48
N ARG A 63 -15.38 4.56 -5.72
CA ARG A 63 -14.40 4.90 -6.75
C ARG A 63 -15.07 5.42 -8.02
N GLU A 64 -14.44 6.38 -8.65
CA GLU A 64 -14.87 6.85 -9.96
C GLU A 64 -14.80 5.73 -11.00
N LYS A 65 -15.75 5.73 -11.93
CA LYS A 65 -15.74 4.77 -13.04
C LYS A 65 -14.46 4.93 -13.87
N GLY A 66 -13.68 3.84 -13.98
CA GLY A 66 -12.41 3.83 -14.71
C GLY A 66 -11.18 4.35 -13.95
N ALA A 67 -11.29 4.72 -12.67
CA ALA A 67 -10.15 5.09 -11.85
C ALA A 67 -9.21 3.90 -11.58
N LEU A 68 -9.76 2.70 -11.47
CA LEU A 68 -8.98 1.47 -11.31
C LEU A 68 -9.20 0.57 -12.52
N LEU A 69 -8.16 0.39 -13.32
CA LEU A 69 -8.19 -0.39 -14.56
C LEU A 69 -8.50 -1.87 -14.30
N PRO A 70 -9.15 -2.59 -15.24
CA PRO A 70 -9.50 -4.00 -15.07
C PRO A 70 -8.31 -4.90 -14.70
N GLN A 71 -7.16 -4.70 -15.35
CA GLN A 71 -5.94 -5.46 -15.05
C GLN A 71 -5.41 -5.19 -13.63
N ALA A 72 -5.52 -3.96 -13.14
CA ALA A 72 -5.14 -3.62 -11.78
C ALA A 72 -6.12 -4.24 -10.76
N ARG A 73 -7.40 -4.30 -11.09
CA ARG A 73 -8.42 -4.98 -10.25
C ARG A 73 -8.15 -6.47 -10.15
N PHE A 74 -7.84 -7.11 -11.28
CA PHE A 74 -7.49 -8.54 -11.30
C PHE A 74 -6.22 -8.81 -10.50
N GLY A 75 -5.16 -8.02 -10.69
CA GLY A 75 -3.91 -8.15 -9.95
C GLY A 75 -4.11 -7.95 -8.44
N ASN A 76 -4.92 -6.97 -8.05
CA ASN A 76 -5.30 -6.73 -6.67
C ASN A 76 -6.01 -7.95 -6.04
N TRP A 77 -7.06 -8.43 -6.70
CA TRP A 77 -7.81 -9.60 -6.26
C TRP A 77 -6.92 -10.84 -6.13
N LEU A 78 -6.12 -11.16 -7.14
CA LEU A 78 -5.22 -12.32 -7.11
C LEU A 78 -4.24 -12.22 -5.94
N SER A 79 -3.64 -11.05 -5.74
CA SER A 79 -2.65 -10.84 -4.69
C SER A 79 -3.26 -10.93 -3.29
N THR A 80 -4.43 -10.36 -3.08
CA THR A 80 -5.14 -10.45 -1.79
C THR A 80 -5.59 -11.87 -1.48
N CYS A 81 -6.03 -12.64 -2.49
CA CYS A 81 -6.33 -14.07 -2.35
C CYS A 81 -5.08 -14.87 -1.95
N LEU A 82 -3.94 -14.61 -2.58
CA LEU A 82 -2.68 -15.28 -2.25
C LEU A 82 -2.20 -14.93 -0.83
N ILE A 83 -2.27 -13.66 -0.43
CA ILE A 83 -1.91 -13.24 0.92
C ILE A 83 -2.80 -13.96 1.95
N ARG A 84 -4.11 -13.99 1.70
CA ARG A 84 -5.04 -14.70 2.58
C ARG A 84 -4.70 -16.19 2.70
N TRP A 85 -4.42 -16.85 1.60
CA TRP A 85 -4.10 -18.28 1.58
C TRP A 85 -2.77 -18.61 2.27
N LEU A 86 -1.75 -17.75 2.08
CA LEU A 86 -0.39 -18.02 2.55
C LEU A 86 -0.12 -17.52 3.97
N PHE A 87 -0.80 -16.45 4.40
CA PHE A 87 -0.50 -15.76 5.66
C PHE A 87 -1.69 -15.69 6.61
N ASP A 88 -2.84 -16.26 6.23
CA ASP A 88 -4.08 -16.28 7.02
C ASP A 88 -4.57 -14.88 7.47
N VAL A 89 -4.29 -13.86 6.65
CA VAL A 89 -4.74 -12.48 6.87
C VAL A 89 -5.52 -12.01 5.64
N SER A 90 -6.73 -11.47 5.87
CA SER A 90 -7.61 -11.04 4.80
C SER A 90 -7.46 -9.55 4.54
N PHE A 91 -7.13 -9.20 3.29
CA PHE A 91 -7.16 -7.85 2.76
C PHE A 91 -8.07 -7.80 1.54
N THR A 92 -8.70 -6.66 1.30
CA THR A 92 -9.50 -6.40 0.08
C THR A 92 -8.73 -5.57 -0.94
N ASP A 93 -7.74 -4.80 -0.49
CA ASP A 93 -6.99 -3.90 -1.36
C ASP A 93 -5.50 -3.83 -1.00
N LEU A 94 -4.68 -3.59 -2.02
CA LEU A 94 -3.25 -3.27 -1.90
C LEU A 94 -3.00 -1.75 -2.02
N GLY A 95 -4.01 -0.94 -1.76
CA GLY A 95 -4.01 0.51 -1.96
C GLY A 95 -2.81 1.21 -1.34
N PRO A 96 -2.32 2.29 -1.99
CA PRO A 96 -1.20 3.09 -1.47
C PRO A 96 -1.59 3.90 -0.24
N PHE A 97 -2.84 4.34 -0.15
CA PHE A 97 -3.34 5.16 0.95
C PHE A 97 -3.46 4.31 2.23
N ARG A 98 -2.57 4.54 3.18
CA ARG A 98 -2.48 3.75 4.41
C ARG A 98 -1.82 4.51 5.54
N ALA A 99 -2.16 4.16 6.76
CA ALA A 99 -1.52 4.65 7.98
C ALA A 99 -0.90 3.47 8.76
N ILE A 100 0.24 3.71 9.41
CA ILE A 100 0.92 2.70 10.21
C ILE A 100 1.57 3.36 11.43
N ASP A 101 1.51 2.71 12.58
CA ASP A 101 2.30 3.06 13.75
C ASP A 101 3.79 3.07 13.40
N TYR A 102 4.51 4.10 13.83
CA TYR A 102 5.92 4.26 13.44
C TYR A 102 6.83 3.19 14.03
N THR A 103 6.50 2.69 15.22
CA THR A 103 7.26 1.60 15.84
C THR A 103 7.03 0.29 15.10
N ALA A 104 5.78 0.00 14.72
CA ALA A 104 5.44 -1.13 13.87
C ALA A 104 6.14 -1.03 12.50
N LEU A 105 6.14 0.14 11.87
CA LEU A 105 6.83 0.36 10.59
C LEU A 105 8.34 0.06 10.68
N LYS A 106 9.01 0.47 11.75
CA LYS A 106 10.43 0.13 11.98
C LYS A 106 10.66 -1.36 12.10
N GLN A 107 9.76 -2.12 12.73
CA GLN A 107 9.84 -3.57 12.85
C GLN A 107 9.68 -4.27 11.50
N LEU A 108 8.92 -3.71 10.57
CA LEU A 108 8.76 -4.25 9.22
C LEU A 108 10.07 -4.25 8.43
N LYS A 109 11.04 -3.39 8.73
CA LYS A 109 12.32 -3.30 8.02
C LYS A 109 12.11 -3.28 6.50
N MET A 110 11.32 -2.32 6.04
CA MET A 110 10.95 -2.17 4.63
C MET A 110 12.19 -2.04 3.74
N CYS A 111 12.22 -2.74 2.61
CA CYS A 111 13.37 -2.76 1.73
C CYS A 111 13.05 -2.74 0.24
N ASP A 112 11.80 -2.97 -0.18
CA ASP A 112 11.45 -2.90 -1.59
C ASP A 112 11.56 -1.45 -2.09
N ARG A 113 12.27 -1.27 -3.19
CA ARG A 113 12.54 0.06 -3.76
C ARG A 113 11.57 0.42 -4.90
N ASP A 114 10.66 -0.48 -5.25
CA ASP A 114 9.82 -0.35 -6.43
C ASP A 114 8.35 -0.70 -6.10
N PHE A 115 7.64 -1.34 -6.99
CA PHE A 115 6.21 -1.64 -6.95
C PHE A 115 5.80 -2.68 -5.91
N GLY A 116 6.74 -3.41 -5.32
CA GLY A 116 6.49 -4.38 -4.25
C GLY A 116 6.24 -3.74 -2.89
N TRP A 117 6.45 -2.44 -2.72
CA TRP A 117 6.38 -1.72 -1.45
C TRP A 117 5.08 -1.98 -0.67
N THR A 118 3.92 -1.79 -1.32
CA THR A 118 2.62 -1.94 -0.66
C THR A 118 2.37 -3.38 -0.24
N VAL A 119 2.73 -4.33 -1.08
CA VAL A 119 2.59 -5.77 -0.81
C VAL A 119 3.58 -6.23 0.26
N GLU A 120 4.84 -5.77 0.19
CA GLU A 120 5.85 -6.05 1.21
C GLU A 120 5.35 -5.66 2.61
N MET A 121 4.77 -4.46 2.73
CA MET A 121 4.23 -3.97 3.99
C MET A 121 3.14 -4.90 4.53
N GLN A 122 2.16 -5.29 3.70
CA GLN A 122 1.06 -6.15 4.12
C GLN A 122 1.53 -7.56 4.49
N VAL A 123 2.41 -8.16 3.69
CA VAL A 123 2.96 -9.49 3.95
C VAL A 123 3.79 -9.50 5.24
N LYS A 124 4.64 -8.50 5.44
CA LYS A 124 5.45 -8.39 6.66
C LYS A 124 4.58 -8.10 7.90
N ALA A 125 3.54 -7.25 7.76
CA ALA A 125 2.58 -7.01 8.81
C ALA A 125 1.85 -8.30 9.22
N ALA A 126 1.40 -9.08 8.24
CA ALA A 126 0.78 -10.38 8.47
C ALA A 126 1.73 -11.35 9.20
N ARG A 127 2.99 -11.46 8.77
CA ARG A 127 4.02 -12.30 9.41
C ARG A 127 4.31 -11.91 10.86
N LEU A 128 4.37 -10.62 11.14
CA LEU A 128 4.57 -10.09 12.50
C LEU A 128 3.28 -10.08 13.33
N ARG A 129 2.16 -10.56 12.77
CA ARG A 129 0.84 -10.59 13.41
C ARG A 129 0.41 -9.19 13.91
N LEU A 130 0.72 -8.16 13.15
CA LEU A 130 0.24 -6.82 13.45
C LEU A 130 -1.28 -6.77 13.33
N ARG A 131 -1.90 -5.92 14.12
CA ARG A 131 -3.35 -5.66 14.04
C ARG A 131 -3.63 -4.82 12.80
N CYS A 132 -4.03 -5.49 11.73
CA CYS A 132 -4.33 -4.86 10.45
C CYS A 132 -5.84 -4.60 10.34
N MET A 133 -6.21 -3.40 9.89
CA MET A 133 -7.59 -3.01 9.58
C MET A 133 -7.67 -2.43 8.18
N GLU A 134 -8.87 -2.41 7.62
CA GLU A 134 -9.18 -1.70 6.38
C GLU A 134 -10.34 -0.74 6.61
N GLY A 135 -10.22 0.48 6.08
CA GLY A 135 -11.28 1.48 6.06
C GLY A 135 -11.70 1.79 4.62
N PRO A 136 -12.99 2.04 4.35
CA PRO A 136 -13.43 2.48 3.04
C PRO A 136 -12.88 3.88 2.73
N VAL A 137 -12.27 4.05 1.54
CA VAL A 137 -11.81 5.36 1.07
C VAL A 137 -12.33 5.64 -0.33
N ARG A 138 -12.51 6.92 -0.64
CA ARG A 138 -12.85 7.35 -2.00
C ARG A 138 -11.61 7.29 -2.87
N TYR A 139 -11.82 7.04 -4.16
CA TYR A 139 -10.74 6.98 -5.14
C TYR A 139 -11.22 7.57 -6.46
N ARG A 140 -10.46 8.52 -6.99
CA ARG A 140 -10.77 9.22 -8.25
C ARG A 140 -9.71 8.96 -9.31
N LYS A 141 -9.99 9.39 -10.53
CA LYS A 141 -8.99 9.31 -11.58
C LYS A 141 -7.83 10.23 -11.26
N ARG A 142 -6.63 9.70 -11.43
CA ARG A 142 -5.39 10.46 -11.28
C ARG A 142 -5.26 11.59 -12.31
N ILE A 143 -4.55 12.63 -11.95
CA ILE A 143 -4.08 13.63 -12.91
C ILE A 143 -2.77 13.13 -13.51
N GLY A 144 -2.69 13.10 -14.83
CA GLY A 144 -1.53 12.60 -15.57
C GLY A 144 -1.64 11.14 -16.00
N THR A 145 -0.56 10.62 -16.59
CA THR A 145 -0.51 9.26 -17.16
C THR A 145 0.31 8.34 -16.28
N SER A 146 -0.26 7.19 -15.90
CA SER A 146 0.49 6.16 -15.19
C SER A 146 1.53 5.52 -16.11
N LYS A 147 2.79 5.59 -15.72
CA LYS A 147 3.89 4.90 -16.42
C LYS A 147 3.89 3.40 -16.17
N ILE A 148 3.12 2.92 -15.20
CA ILE A 148 3.08 1.51 -14.75
C ILE A 148 1.82 0.86 -15.26
N SER A 149 0.66 1.27 -14.75
CA SER A 149 -0.63 0.67 -15.09
C SER A 149 -1.19 1.11 -16.44
N GLY A 150 -0.62 2.14 -17.05
CA GLY A 150 -0.99 2.62 -18.39
C GLY A 150 -0.43 1.81 -19.55
N THR A 151 0.47 0.85 -19.29
CA THR A 151 1.08 -0.02 -20.31
C THR A 151 0.95 -1.48 -19.94
N VAL A 152 0.79 -2.36 -20.95
CA VAL A 152 0.70 -3.82 -20.73
C VAL A 152 1.99 -4.35 -20.09
N SER A 153 3.16 -3.92 -20.59
CA SER A 153 4.46 -4.33 -20.05
C SER A 153 4.66 -3.85 -18.59
N GLY A 154 4.23 -2.63 -18.28
CA GLY A 154 4.27 -2.10 -16.90
C GLY A 154 3.38 -2.90 -15.95
N SER A 155 2.17 -3.23 -16.39
CA SER A 155 1.24 -4.06 -15.60
C SER A 155 1.79 -5.46 -15.35
N MET A 156 2.41 -6.10 -16.37
CA MET A 156 3.04 -7.42 -16.22
C MET A 156 4.23 -7.38 -15.25
N ARG A 157 5.09 -6.37 -15.37
CA ARG A 157 6.25 -6.21 -14.45
C ARG A 157 5.79 -5.99 -13.01
N ALA A 158 4.78 -5.15 -12.81
CA ALA A 158 4.19 -4.93 -11.49
C ALA A 158 3.58 -6.22 -10.93
N GLY A 159 2.79 -6.95 -11.73
CA GLY A 159 2.22 -8.24 -11.33
C GLY A 159 3.29 -9.27 -10.95
N TYR A 160 4.32 -9.44 -11.78
CA TYR A 160 5.45 -10.32 -11.47
C TYR A 160 6.12 -9.93 -10.15
N LYS A 161 6.43 -8.64 -9.96
CA LYS A 161 7.08 -8.14 -8.75
C LYS A 161 6.24 -8.38 -7.51
N ILE A 162 4.92 -8.16 -7.59
CA ILE A 162 3.98 -8.41 -6.51
C ILE A 162 4.00 -9.90 -6.11
N LEU A 163 3.83 -10.80 -7.07
CA LEU A 163 3.86 -12.24 -6.83
C LEU A 163 5.21 -12.69 -6.25
N TRP A 164 6.30 -12.23 -6.85
CA TRP A 164 7.64 -12.51 -6.34
C TRP A 164 7.82 -12.04 -4.89
N THR A 165 7.33 -10.84 -4.54
CA THR A 165 7.39 -10.31 -3.18
C THR A 165 6.61 -11.19 -2.21
N ILE A 166 5.40 -11.64 -2.59
CA ILE A 166 4.59 -12.55 -1.75
C ILE A 166 5.36 -13.85 -1.48
N PHE A 167 5.87 -14.51 -2.54
CA PHE A 167 6.56 -15.80 -2.40
C PHE A 167 7.91 -15.68 -1.69
N ARG A 168 8.66 -14.62 -1.92
CA ARG A 168 9.94 -14.37 -1.21
C ARG A 168 9.77 -14.32 0.31
N HIS A 169 8.62 -13.92 0.82
CA HIS A 169 8.36 -13.79 2.25
C HIS A 169 7.61 -14.97 2.86
N MET A 170 7.48 -16.08 2.14
CA MET A 170 6.91 -17.33 2.66
C MET A 170 7.86 -18.11 3.58
N GLY A 171 9.17 -17.93 3.39
CA GLY A 171 10.21 -18.64 4.14
C GLY A 171 10.68 -17.93 5.41
#